data_c6e08c7a0893e6904e0b2edbbb5476f5
#
_entry.id   c6e08c7a0893e6904e0b2edbbb5476f5
#
_cell.length_a   1.000
_cell.length_b   1.000
_cell.length_c   1.000
_cell.angle_alpha   90.00
_cell.angle_beta   90.00
_cell.angle_gamma   90.00
#
_symmetry.space_group_name_H-M   'P 1'
#
loop_
_entity.id
_entity.type
_entity.pdbx_description
1 polymer ?
#
loop_
_entity_poly.entity_id
_entity_poly.type
_entity_poly.pdbx_seq_one_letter_code
_entity_poly.pdbx_strand_id
1 'polypeptide(L)'
;VPRMAFINKMDILGANFYGAVEQIKTRLGKNAICLQLPIGKEDDFKGIIDLFEMKAYIYNDEKGDDISIVDIPEDMKEDAELYHTELIEKICELDDDLMMEYLEGEEPTVERLKATLRKATCECTAVPVCCGSAYRNKGVQKLLDAILEYMPAPTDIPPIEGTDLDGNPVVRHSSDEEPFAALAFKIMTDPFVGKLAYFRVYSGTMNSGSYVLNATKDKKERVGRILQMHANKRMELDKVYSGDIAAAIGFKFTTTGDTICDEQHPVILESMEFPEPVIELAIEPKTKAGQGKLGEALAKLAEEDPTFRAHTDQETGQTIIAGMGELHLDIIVDRLLREFKVEANVG
;
A
#
# COMPACT_ATOMS: atom_id res chain seq x y z
N VAL A 1 4.27 1.57 -11.12
CA VAL A 1 4.34 0.87 -9.83
C VAL A 1 4.17 -0.61 -10.07
N PRO A 2 5.07 -1.47 -9.55
CA PRO A 2 4.94 -2.93 -9.61
C PRO A 2 3.63 -3.42 -8.99
N ARG A 3 3.07 -4.48 -9.57
CA ARG A 3 1.73 -4.99 -9.21
C ARG A 3 1.69 -6.49 -9.27
N MET A 4 0.91 -7.05 -8.38
CA MET A 4 0.43 -8.43 -8.41
C MET A 4 -1.09 -8.44 -8.33
N ALA A 5 -1.72 -9.46 -8.86
CA ALA A 5 -3.16 -9.66 -8.73
C ALA A 5 -3.44 -10.92 -7.88
N PHE A 6 -4.40 -10.80 -7.00
CA PHE A 6 -4.95 -11.92 -6.24
C PHE A 6 -6.43 -12.04 -6.54
N ILE A 7 -6.83 -13.07 -7.27
CA ILE A 7 -8.23 -13.35 -7.57
C ILE A 7 -8.86 -13.95 -6.33
N ASN A 8 -9.45 -13.08 -5.54
CA ASN A 8 -9.99 -13.36 -4.22
C ASN A 8 -11.43 -13.88 -4.29
N LYS A 9 -11.92 -14.35 -3.16
CA LYS A 9 -13.32 -14.78 -3.00
C LYS A 9 -13.70 -15.94 -3.92
N MET A 10 -12.77 -16.87 -4.15
CA MET A 10 -13.03 -18.04 -4.98
C MET A 10 -14.07 -18.99 -4.40
N ASP A 11 -14.39 -18.86 -3.11
CA ASP A 11 -15.40 -19.60 -2.35
C ASP A 11 -16.81 -19.02 -2.41
N ILE A 12 -17.01 -17.91 -3.08
CA ILE A 12 -18.30 -17.20 -3.14
C ILE A 12 -19.02 -17.48 -4.45
N LEU A 13 -20.34 -17.51 -4.41
CA LEU A 13 -21.21 -17.69 -5.58
C LEU A 13 -20.87 -16.67 -6.67
N GLY A 14 -20.71 -17.13 -7.89
CA GLY A 14 -20.32 -16.31 -9.04
C GLY A 14 -18.80 -16.17 -9.24
N ALA A 15 -17.99 -16.85 -8.44
CA ALA A 15 -16.53 -16.85 -8.61
C ALA A 15 -16.14 -17.34 -10.01
N ASN A 16 -15.31 -16.55 -10.71
CA ASN A 16 -14.83 -16.85 -12.05
C ASN A 16 -13.37 -16.37 -12.22
N PHE A 17 -12.44 -17.26 -11.92
CA PHE A 17 -11.00 -16.98 -12.04
C PHE A 17 -10.60 -16.58 -13.47
N TYR A 18 -10.96 -17.40 -14.45
CA TYR A 18 -10.55 -17.20 -15.86
C TYR A 18 -11.13 -15.92 -16.44
N GLY A 19 -12.39 -15.62 -16.12
CA GLY A 19 -13.02 -14.37 -16.53
C GLY A 19 -12.37 -13.14 -15.90
N ALA A 20 -11.98 -13.22 -14.64
CA ALA A 20 -11.27 -12.13 -13.95
C ALA A 20 -9.87 -11.89 -14.56
N VAL A 21 -9.12 -12.94 -14.85
CA VAL A 21 -7.81 -12.84 -15.53
C VAL A 21 -7.96 -12.21 -16.92
N GLU A 22 -8.96 -12.63 -17.69
CA GLU A 22 -9.24 -12.05 -19.00
C GLU A 22 -9.58 -10.57 -18.92
N GLN A 23 -10.29 -10.14 -17.89
CA GLN A 23 -10.57 -8.71 -17.67
C GLN A 23 -9.31 -7.91 -17.32
N ILE A 24 -8.35 -8.48 -16.62
CA ILE A 24 -7.04 -7.83 -16.39
C ILE A 24 -6.35 -7.57 -17.73
N LYS A 25 -6.38 -8.53 -18.63
CA LYS A 25 -5.79 -8.40 -19.97
C LYS A 25 -6.52 -7.39 -20.84
N THR A 26 -7.84 -7.52 -20.95
CA THR A 26 -8.64 -6.75 -21.92
C THR A 26 -9.05 -5.37 -21.43
N ARG A 27 -9.51 -5.24 -20.18
CA ARG A 27 -9.97 -3.96 -19.64
C ARG A 27 -8.87 -3.10 -19.04
N LEU A 28 -7.87 -3.72 -18.41
CA LEU A 28 -6.76 -3.01 -17.82
C LEU A 28 -5.52 -2.96 -18.73
N GLY A 29 -5.54 -3.70 -19.85
CA GLY A 29 -4.43 -3.73 -20.80
C GLY A 29 -3.11 -4.19 -20.19
N LYS A 30 -3.16 -5.16 -19.24
CA LYS A 30 -1.99 -5.63 -18.52
C LYS A 30 -1.60 -7.04 -18.92
N ASN A 31 -0.29 -7.31 -18.90
CA ASN A 31 0.27 -8.63 -19.15
C ASN A 31 0.13 -9.51 -17.91
N ALA A 32 -1.06 -10.09 -17.72
CA ALA A 32 -1.36 -10.99 -16.63
C ALA A 32 -0.77 -12.38 -16.87
N ILE A 33 0.03 -12.87 -15.93
CA ILE A 33 0.69 -14.18 -15.99
C ILE A 33 0.21 -15.01 -14.79
N CYS A 34 -0.56 -16.06 -15.06
CA CYS A 34 -1.06 -16.93 -14.02
C CYS A 34 0.04 -17.80 -13.44
N LEU A 35 0.27 -17.69 -12.13
CA LEU A 35 1.18 -18.55 -11.37
C LEU A 35 0.47 -19.80 -10.86
N GLN A 36 -0.85 -19.75 -10.76
CA GLN A 36 -1.68 -20.74 -10.10
C GLN A 36 -2.99 -20.92 -10.87
N LEU A 37 -3.61 -22.08 -10.67
CA LEU A 37 -5.00 -22.32 -11.03
C LEU A 37 -5.80 -22.67 -9.77
N PRO A 38 -7.09 -22.26 -9.68
CA PRO A 38 -7.94 -22.70 -8.58
C PRO A 38 -8.37 -24.14 -8.77
N ILE A 39 -8.50 -24.88 -7.67
CA ILE A 39 -9.10 -26.21 -7.63
C ILE A 39 -10.54 -26.07 -7.14
N GLY A 40 -11.49 -26.18 -8.07
CA GLY A 40 -12.90 -25.87 -7.83
C GLY A 40 -13.19 -24.37 -7.75
N LYS A 41 -14.44 -24.06 -7.53
CA LYS A 41 -14.96 -22.70 -7.34
C LYS A 41 -16.17 -22.74 -6.43
N GLU A 42 -16.53 -21.58 -5.88
CA GLU A 42 -17.67 -21.47 -4.97
C GLU A 42 -17.51 -22.45 -3.79
N ASP A 43 -18.55 -23.19 -3.42
CA ASP A 43 -18.49 -24.15 -2.31
C ASP A 43 -17.51 -25.31 -2.55
N ASP A 44 -17.17 -25.61 -3.79
CA ASP A 44 -16.20 -26.64 -4.17
C ASP A 44 -14.75 -26.17 -4.19
N PHE A 45 -14.50 -24.88 -3.91
CA PHE A 45 -13.14 -24.34 -3.85
C PHE A 45 -12.36 -24.92 -2.68
N LYS A 46 -11.35 -25.72 -2.97
CA LYS A 46 -10.59 -26.48 -1.96
C LYS A 46 -9.09 -26.26 -1.99
N GLY A 47 -8.58 -25.55 -2.97
CA GLY A 47 -7.13 -25.35 -3.06
C GLY A 47 -6.68 -24.71 -4.35
N ILE A 48 -5.38 -24.77 -4.57
CA ILE A 48 -4.70 -24.21 -5.75
C ILE A 48 -3.71 -25.19 -6.36
N ILE A 49 -3.47 -25.06 -7.67
CA ILE A 49 -2.36 -25.71 -8.35
C ILE A 49 -1.25 -24.68 -8.50
N ASP A 50 -0.05 -25.01 -8.04
CA ASP A 50 1.15 -24.24 -8.34
C ASP A 50 1.69 -24.68 -9.70
N LEU A 51 1.67 -23.75 -10.66
CA LEU A 51 2.05 -24.03 -12.06
C LEU A 51 3.57 -24.12 -12.27
N PHE A 52 4.40 -23.65 -11.36
CA PHE A 52 5.83 -23.89 -11.41
C PHE A 52 6.19 -25.29 -10.91
N GLU A 53 5.67 -25.66 -9.74
CA GLU A 53 5.97 -26.95 -9.10
C GLU A 53 5.16 -28.09 -9.71
N MET A 54 4.04 -27.80 -10.36
CA MET A 54 3.07 -28.76 -10.85
C MET A 54 2.56 -29.68 -9.73
N LYS A 55 2.20 -29.07 -8.63
CA LYS A 55 1.62 -29.71 -7.44
C LYS A 55 0.34 -29.01 -7.01
N ALA A 56 -0.55 -29.75 -6.36
CA ALA A 56 -1.78 -29.26 -5.78
C ALA A 56 -1.62 -29.02 -4.28
N TYR A 57 -2.08 -27.85 -3.83
CA TYR A 57 -2.16 -27.46 -2.43
C TYR A 57 -3.63 -27.53 -2.02
N ILE A 58 -3.99 -28.55 -1.26
CA ILE A 58 -5.37 -28.82 -0.82
C ILE A 58 -5.53 -28.37 0.63
N TYR A 59 -6.51 -27.56 0.88
CA TYR A 59 -6.87 -27.09 2.22
C TYR A 59 -7.92 -28.03 2.81
N ASN A 60 -7.55 -28.73 3.88
CA ASN A 60 -8.38 -29.78 4.48
C ASN A 60 -9.34 -29.27 5.55
N ASP A 61 -9.16 -28.02 5.99
CA ASP A 61 -9.98 -27.38 7.01
C ASP A 61 -10.55 -26.03 6.55
N GLU A 62 -11.47 -25.48 7.34
CA GLU A 62 -12.07 -24.19 7.03
C GLU A 62 -11.20 -22.98 7.45
N LYS A 63 -10.18 -23.21 8.29
CA LYS A 63 -9.27 -22.15 8.79
C LYS A 63 -8.07 -21.91 7.88
N GLY A 64 -7.83 -22.81 6.91
CA GLY A 64 -6.69 -22.74 6.01
C GLY A 64 -5.33 -23.05 6.69
N ASP A 65 -5.35 -23.80 7.78
CA ASP A 65 -4.15 -24.18 8.55
C ASP A 65 -3.62 -25.56 8.17
N ASP A 66 -4.51 -26.48 7.78
CA ASP A 66 -4.17 -27.85 7.37
C ASP A 66 -4.07 -27.94 5.84
N ILE A 67 -2.85 -27.99 5.33
CA ILE A 67 -2.56 -27.98 3.89
C ILE A 67 -1.86 -29.28 3.51
N SER A 68 -2.40 -30.02 2.55
CA SER A 68 -1.78 -31.17 1.93
C SER A 68 -1.20 -30.80 0.56
N ILE A 69 0.04 -31.18 0.32
CA ILE A 69 0.69 -31.03 -0.98
C ILE A 69 0.62 -32.39 -1.67
N VAL A 70 -0.16 -32.45 -2.74
CA VAL A 70 -0.46 -33.71 -3.46
C VAL A 70 -0.26 -33.55 -4.96
N ASP A 71 -0.35 -34.66 -5.67
CA ASP A 71 -0.37 -34.62 -7.13
C ASP A 71 -1.62 -33.91 -7.66
N ILE A 72 -1.49 -33.31 -8.83
CA ILE A 72 -2.61 -32.60 -9.48
C ILE A 72 -3.76 -33.58 -9.70
N PRO A 73 -5.01 -33.20 -9.34
CA PRO A 73 -6.18 -34.03 -9.62
C PRO A 73 -6.26 -34.41 -11.09
N GLU A 74 -6.69 -35.65 -11.38
CA GLU A 74 -6.70 -36.20 -12.73
C GLU A 74 -7.53 -35.38 -13.73
N ASP A 75 -8.66 -34.85 -13.26
CA ASP A 75 -9.57 -33.99 -14.05
C ASP A 75 -9.00 -32.60 -14.36
N MET A 76 -7.91 -32.19 -13.70
CA MET A 76 -7.24 -30.90 -13.93
C MET A 76 -5.85 -31.02 -14.57
N LYS A 77 -5.35 -32.24 -14.83
CA LYS A 77 -4.00 -32.42 -15.39
C LYS A 77 -3.83 -31.76 -16.75
N GLU A 78 -4.79 -31.89 -17.63
CA GLU A 78 -4.75 -31.30 -18.97
C GLU A 78 -4.69 -29.78 -18.91
N ASP A 79 -5.56 -29.16 -18.13
CA ASP A 79 -5.57 -27.70 -17.94
C ASP A 79 -4.28 -27.22 -17.26
N ALA A 80 -3.80 -27.95 -16.27
CA ALA A 80 -2.56 -27.60 -15.58
C ALA A 80 -1.33 -27.63 -16.51
N GLU A 81 -1.24 -28.64 -17.37
CA GLU A 81 -0.17 -28.73 -18.37
C GLU A 81 -0.26 -27.61 -19.42
N LEU A 82 -1.47 -27.28 -19.86
CA LEU A 82 -1.69 -26.17 -20.79
C LEU A 82 -1.24 -24.84 -20.19
N TYR A 83 -1.68 -24.53 -18.98
CA TYR A 83 -1.31 -23.28 -18.31
C TYR A 83 0.14 -23.25 -17.84
N HIS A 84 0.74 -24.39 -17.53
CA HIS A 84 2.18 -24.51 -17.27
C HIS A 84 3.00 -24.15 -18.48
N THR A 85 2.64 -24.67 -19.66
CA THR A 85 3.29 -24.34 -20.94
C THR A 85 3.11 -22.85 -21.25
N GLU A 86 1.90 -22.33 -21.09
CA GLU A 86 1.63 -20.90 -21.29
C GLU A 86 2.44 -20.02 -20.33
N LEU A 87 2.59 -20.42 -19.07
CA LEU A 87 3.43 -19.73 -18.10
C LEU A 87 4.87 -19.61 -18.55
N ILE A 88 5.47 -20.74 -18.98
CA ILE A 88 6.86 -20.78 -19.46
C ILE A 88 7.02 -19.90 -20.71
N GLU A 89 6.12 -20.02 -21.68
CA GLU A 89 6.18 -19.23 -22.92
C GLU A 89 6.07 -17.73 -22.65
N LYS A 90 5.14 -17.31 -21.81
CA LYS A 90 4.95 -15.90 -21.45
C LYS A 90 6.16 -15.32 -20.71
N ILE A 91 6.79 -16.10 -19.85
CA ILE A 91 8.01 -15.65 -19.17
C ILE A 91 9.17 -15.57 -20.16
N CYS A 92 9.32 -16.53 -21.08
CA CYS A 92 10.34 -16.50 -22.12
C CYS A 92 10.19 -15.28 -23.05
N GLU A 93 8.98 -14.83 -23.33
CA GLU A 93 8.71 -13.61 -24.11
C GLU A 93 9.26 -12.32 -23.44
N LEU A 94 9.54 -12.35 -22.15
CA LEU A 94 10.09 -11.22 -21.39
C LEU A 94 11.62 -11.08 -21.49
N ASP A 95 12.31 -12.10 -22.01
CA ASP A 95 13.77 -12.15 -22.11
C ASP A 95 14.17 -12.86 -23.40
N ASP A 96 14.84 -12.13 -24.30
CA ASP A 96 15.19 -12.64 -25.62
C ASP A 96 16.15 -13.85 -25.57
N ASP A 97 17.11 -13.84 -24.67
CA ASP A 97 18.06 -14.96 -24.50
C ASP A 97 17.34 -16.22 -24.01
N LEU A 98 16.41 -16.05 -23.05
CA LEU A 98 15.59 -17.14 -22.53
C LEU A 98 14.67 -17.72 -23.61
N MET A 99 14.09 -16.86 -24.45
CA MET A 99 13.26 -17.28 -25.56
C MET A 99 14.07 -18.08 -26.60
N MET A 100 15.29 -17.65 -26.92
CA MET A 100 16.16 -18.38 -27.85
C MET A 100 16.49 -19.79 -27.32
N GLU A 101 16.86 -19.91 -26.06
CA GLU A 101 17.13 -21.21 -25.42
C GLU A 101 15.90 -22.12 -25.45
N TYR A 102 14.75 -21.58 -25.15
CA TYR A 102 13.48 -22.32 -25.19
C TYR A 102 13.13 -22.82 -26.60
N LEU A 103 13.34 -22.00 -27.62
CA LEU A 103 13.11 -22.38 -29.02
C LEU A 103 14.12 -23.43 -29.52
N GLU A 104 15.31 -23.49 -28.94
CA GLU A 104 16.31 -24.52 -29.22
C GLU A 104 16.02 -25.85 -28.51
N GLY A 105 14.95 -25.91 -27.73
CA GLY A 105 14.50 -27.11 -27.02
C GLY A 105 15.08 -27.27 -25.61
N GLU A 106 15.76 -26.26 -25.09
CA GLU A 106 16.22 -26.21 -23.71
C GLU A 106 15.10 -25.68 -22.79
N GLU A 107 14.66 -26.52 -21.84
CA GLU A 107 13.67 -26.10 -20.86
C GLU A 107 14.34 -25.24 -19.77
N PRO A 108 13.89 -23.98 -19.56
CA PRO A 108 14.47 -23.13 -18.53
C PRO A 108 14.25 -23.69 -17.13
N THR A 109 15.20 -23.47 -16.23
CA THR A 109 15.02 -23.82 -14.82
C THR A 109 13.96 -22.94 -14.16
N VAL A 110 13.29 -23.48 -13.14
CA VAL A 110 12.27 -22.73 -12.37
C VAL A 110 12.88 -21.47 -11.74
N GLU A 111 14.10 -21.54 -11.23
CA GLU A 111 14.82 -20.41 -10.64
C GLU A 111 15.02 -19.27 -11.65
N ARG A 112 15.41 -19.61 -12.87
CA ARG A 112 15.62 -18.63 -13.94
C ARG A 112 14.31 -18.03 -14.42
N LEU A 113 13.26 -18.83 -14.53
CA LEU A 113 11.91 -18.35 -14.85
C LEU A 113 11.40 -17.36 -13.80
N LYS A 114 11.54 -17.70 -12.52
CA LYS A 114 11.14 -16.82 -11.41
C LYS A 114 11.95 -15.52 -11.38
N ALA A 115 13.26 -15.59 -11.60
CA ALA A 115 14.12 -14.40 -11.67
C ALA A 115 13.72 -13.46 -12.82
N THR A 116 13.42 -14.01 -14.00
CA THR A 116 12.95 -13.25 -15.15
C THR A 116 11.59 -12.60 -14.88
N LEU A 117 10.66 -13.33 -14.29
CA LEU A 117 9.35 -12.80 -13.91
C LEU A 117 9.47 -11.70 -12.86
N ARG A 118 10.35 -11.87 -11.85
CA ARG A 118 10.63 -10.83 -10.85
C ARG A 118 11.08 -9.53 -11.51
N LYS A 119 12.06 -9.62 -12.40
CA LYS A 119 12.57 -8.46 -13.12
C LYS A 119 11.47 -7.75 -13.89
N ALA A 120 10.66 -8.48 -14.66
CA ALA A 120 9.54 -7.93 -15.41
C ALA A 120 8.45 -7.32 -14.51
N THR A 121 8.19 -7.92 -13.37
CA THR A 121 7.24 -7.38 -12.37
C THR A 121 7.76 -6.06 -11.79
N CYS A 122 9.02 -5.98 -11.41
CA CYS A 122 9.65 -4.76 -10.91
C CYS A 122 9.68 -3.65 -11.97
N GLU A 123 9.86 -4.00 -13.24
CA GLU A 123 9.83 -3.08 -14.39
C GLU A 123 8.41 -2.75 -14.88
N CYS A 124 7.38 -3.31 -14.25
CA CYS A 124 5.95 -3.11 -14.58
C CYS A 124 5.52 -3.67 -15.94
N THR A 125 6.27 -4.60 -16.52
CA THR A 125 5.96 -5.25 -17.80
C THR A 125 5.15 -6.54 -17.67
N ALA A 126 5.06 -7.09 -16.47
CA ALA A 126 4.25 -8.27 -16.15
C ALA A 126 3.49 -8.08 -14.83
N VAL A 127 2.37 -8.77 -14.71
CA VAL A 127 1.54 -8.82 -13.50
C VAL A 127 1.33 -10.28 -13.13
N PRO A 128 2.04 -10.80 -12.11
CA PRO A 128 1.80 -12.15 -11.60
C PRO A 128 0.40 -12.26 -10.99
N VAL A 129 -0.28 -13.37 -11.25
CA VAL A 129 -1.65 -13.60 -10.78
C VAL A 129 -1.69 -14.85 -9.90
N CYS A 130 -2.16 -14.67 -8.68
CA CYS A 130 -2.49 -15.72 -7.72
C CYS A 130 -4.00 -15.77 -7.49
N CYS A 131 -4.47 -16.79 -6.80
CA CYS A 131 -5.89 -16.92 -6.46
C CYS A 131 -6.11 -17.54 -5.09
N GLY A 132 -7.29 -17.36 -4.55
CA GLY A 132 -7.67 -17.93 -3.27
C GLY A 132 -8.91 -17.32 -2.65
N SER A 133 -9.07 -17.56 -1.36
CA SER A 133 -10.05 -16.92 -0.50
C SER A 133 -9.36 -16.41 0.77
N ALA A 134 -9.15 -15.11 0.84
CA ALA A 134 -8.46 -14.49 1.97
C ALA A 134 -9.24 -14.67 3.29
N TYR A 135 -10.55 -14.59 3.24
CA TYR A 135 -11.41 -14.79 4.41
C TYR A 135 -11.29 -16.22 4.99
N ARG A 136 -11.15 -17.21 4.13
CA ARG A 136 -10.94 -18.62 4.50
C ARG A 136 -9.46 -18.99 4.69
N ASN A 137 -8.55 -18.03 4.57
CA ASN A 137 -7.10 -18.26 4.59
C ASN A 137 -6.63 -19.33 3.58
N LYS A 138 -7.32 -19.46 2.46
CA LYS A 138 -6.97 -20.40 1.38
C LYS A 138 -6.19 -19.68 0.29
N GLY A 139 -4.97 -20.10 0.04
CA GLY A 139 -4.06 -19.49 -0.95
C GLY A 139 -3.27 -18.27 -0.44
N VAL A 140 -3.46 -17.84 0.80
CA VAL A 140 -2.79 -16.66 1.37
C VAL A 140 -1.30 -16.93 1.59
N GLN A 141 -0.92 -18.11 2.04
CA GLN A 141 0.48 -18.52 2.26
C GLN A 141 1.28 -18.42 0.95
N LYS A 142 0.72 -18.93 -0.13
CA LYS A 142 1.35 -18.85 -1.47
C LYS A 142 1.39 -17.42 -2.03
N LEU A 143 0.41 -16.59 -1.70
CA LEU A 143 0.45 -15.16 -2.04
C LEU A 143 1.59 -14.45 -1.31
N LEU A 144 1.79 -14.73 -0.03
CA LEU A 144 2.90 -14.14 0.75
C LEU A 144 4.25 -14.57 0.19
N ASP A 145 4.41 -15.85 -0.17
CA ASP A 145 5.61 -16.33 -0.84
C ASP A 145 5.84 -15.61 -2.17
N ALA A 146 4.80 -15.45 -2.98
CA ALA A 146 4.86 -14.76 -4.26
C ALA A 146 5.23 -13.27 -4.12
N ILE A 147 4.78 -12.60 -3.06
CA ILE A 147 5.18 -11.22 -2.76
C ILE A 147 6.69 -11.15 -2.53
N LEU A 148 7.25 -12.09 -1.76
CA LEU A 148 8.70 -12.17 -1.53
C LEU A 148 9.48 -12.49 -2.80
N GLU A 149 8.92 -13.33 -3.67
CA GLU A 149 9.57 -13.76 -4.90
C GLU A 149 9.54 -12.73 -6.03
N TYR A 150 8.48 -11.93 -6.15
CA TYR A 150 8.26 -11.08 -7.33
C TYR A 150 8.16 -9.58 -7.06
N MET A 151 7.81 -9.16 -5.85
CA MET A 151 7.70 -7.73 -5.56
C MET A 151 9.04 -7.12 -5.15
N PRO A 152 9.31 -5.85 -5.51
CA PRO A 152 10.59 -5.23 -5.21
C PRO A 152 10.76 -4.95 -3.72
N ALA A 153 11.95 -5.24 -3.20
CA ALA A 153 12.40 -4.71 -1.93
C ALA A 153 12.84 -3.23 -2.08
N PRO A 154 12.97 -2.46 -1.01
CA PRO A 154 13.49 -1.09 -1.08
C PRO A 154 14.86 -0.97 -1.77
N THR A 155 15.68 -2.02 -1.71
CA THR A 155 16.99 -2.10 -2.37
C THR A 155 16.93 -2.41 -3.87
N ASP A 156 15.80 -2.87 -4.37
CA ASP A 156 15.60 -3.21 -5.79
C ASP A 156 15.15 -2.01 -6.64
N ILE A 157 14.72 -0.94 -5.99
CA ILE A 157 14.26 0.28 -6.67
C ILE A 157 15.40 1.30 -6.80
N PRO A 158 15.33 2.22 -7.79
CA PRO A 158 16.31 3.30 -7.90
C PRO A 158 16.39 4.15 -6.63
N PRO A 159 17.55 4.75 -6.34
CA PRO A 159 17.68 5.70 -5.24
C PRO A 159 16.66 6.83 -5.36
N ILE A 160 16.19 7.31 -4.20
CA ILE A 160 15.24 8.42 -4.20
C ILE A 160 15.95 9.74 -4.48
N GLU A 161 15.36 10.56 -5.33
CA GLU A 161 15.83 11.89 -5.66
C GLU A 161 15.07 12.95 -4.87
N GLY A 162 15.75 14.01 -4.53
CA GLY A 162 15.20 15.17 -3.86
C GLY A 162 16.08 16.39 -4.09
N THR A 163 15.82 17.45 -3.34
CA THR A 163 16.61 18.70 -3.38
C THR A 163 17.03 19.08 -1.97
N ASP A 164 18.20 19.74 -1.86
CA ASP A 164 18.56 20.40 -0.61
C ASP A 164 17.75 21.70 -0.40
N LEU A 165 18.00 22.41 0.68
CA LEU A 165 17.30 23.67 0.98
C LEU A 165 17.61 24.79 -0.02
N ASP A 166 18.71 24.67 -0.78
CA ASP A 166 19.12 25.63 -1.81
C ASP A 166 18.63 25.22 -3.22
N GLY A 167 17.92 24.12 -3.32
CA GLY A 167 17.36 23.60 -4.58
C GLY A 167 18.33 22.73 -5.39
N ASN A 168 19.48 22.35 -4.85
CA ASN A 168 20.43 21.49 -5.54
C ASN A 168 19.94 20.02 -5.47
N PRO A 169 20.13 19.24 -6.56
CA PRO A 169 19.76 17.82 -6.56
C PRO A 169 20.50 17.02 -5.50
N VAL A 170 19.80 16.17 -4.78
CA VAL A 170 20.34 15.25 -3.77
C VAL A 170 19.76 13.88 -4.00
N VAL A 171 20.58 12.84 -3.90
CA VAL A 171 20.17 11.44 -4.03
C VAL A 171 20.38 10.72 -2.70
N ARG A 172 19.42 9.89 -2.30
CA ARG A 172 19.52 9.00 -1.14
C ARG A 172 19.32 7.56 -1.56
N HIS A 173 20.24 6.70 -1.13
CA HIS A 173 20.16 5.26 -1.34
C HIS A 173 19.44 4.59 -0.16
N SER A 174 18.82 3.45 -0.43
CA SER A 174 18.21 2.63 0.62
C SER A 174 19.28 1.90 1.42
N SER A 175 19.90 2.61 2.36
CA SER A 175 20.97 2.13 3.24
C SER A 175 20.85 2.77 4.62
N ASP A 176 21.07 1.98 5.66
CA ASP A 176 21.09 2.46 7.06
C ASP A 176 22.26 3.42 7.35
N GLU A 177 23.30 3.38 6.55
CA GLU A 177 24.50 4.20 6.72
C GLU A 177 24.38 5.59 6.08
N GLU A 178 23.40 5.79 5.23
CA GLU A 178 23.11 7.09 4.64
C GLU A 178 22.46 8.03 5.67
N PRO A 179 22.53 9.35 5.45
CA PRO A 179 21.79 10.30 6.28
C PRO A 179 20.29 10.00 6.27
N PHE A 180 19.66 10.11 7.43
CA PHE A 180 18.22 9.85 7.58
C PHE A 180 17.38 10.76 6.69
N ALA A 181 16.45 10.16 5.97
CA ALA A 181 15.40 10.85 5.22
C ALA A 181 14.14 9.99 5.17
N ALA A 182 13.00 10.59 5.47
CA ALA A 182 11.71 9.93 5.45
C ALA A 182 10.62 10.89 4.98
N LEU A 183 9.55 10.33 4.43
CA LEU A 183 8.36 11.07 3.99
C LEU A 183 7.19 10.76 4.92
N ALA A 184 6.60 11.79 5.51
CA ALA A 184 5.36 11.68 6.24
C ALA A 184 4.20 11.62 5.22
N PHE A 185 3.61 10.44 5.07
CA PHE A 185 2.61 10.21 4.03
C PHE A 185 1.15 10.22 4.53
N LYS A 186 0.97 10.15 5.84
CA LYS A 186 -0.37 10.15 6.45
C LYS A 186 -0.32 10.69 7.88
N ILE A 187 -1.25 11.56 8.21
CA ILE A 187 -1.50 12.00 9.59
C ILE A 187 -2.82 11.37 10.07
N MET A 188 -2.83 10.86 11.28
CA MET A 188 -4.03 10.41 11.98
C MET A 188 -4.13 11.06 13.34
N THR A 189 -5.34 11.33 13.77
CA THR A 189 -5.62 11.72 15.16
C THR A 189 -6.12 10.51 15.94
N ASP A 190 -5.39 10.15 16.97
CA ASP A 190 -5.75 9.07 17.89
C ASP A 190 -6.29 9.66 19.18
N PRO A 191 -7.42 9.16 19.73
CA PRO A 191 -8.02 9.71 20.94
C PRO A 191 -7.13 9.64 22.19
N PHE A 192 -6.17 8.70 22.22
CA PHE A 192 -5.34 8.41 23.39
C PHE A 192 -3.94 9.04 23.31
N VAL A 193 -3.35 9.03 22.13
CA VAL A 193 -1.95 9.48 21.93
C VAL A 193 -1.85 10.77 21.13
N GLY A 194 -2.95 11.28 20.61
CA GLY A 194 -3.00 12.50 19.82
C GLY A 194 -2.57 12.28 18.38
N LYS A 195 -1.76 13.20 17.85
CA LYS A 195 -1.30 13.17 16.46
C LYS A 195 -0.31 12.04 16.21
N LEU A 196 -0.64 11.18 15.26
CA LEU A 196 0.23 10.14 14.72
C LEU A 196 0.67 10.55 13.30
N ALA A 197 1.97 10.67 13.08
CA ALA A 197 2.54 10.90 11.76
C ALA A 197 3.12 9.60 11.22
N TYR A 198 2.45 9.00 10.24
CA TYR A 198 2.96 7.82 9.52
C TYR A 198 4.00 8.25 8.51
N PHE A 199 5.14 7.59 8.53
CA PHE A 199 6.25 7.90 7.64
C PHE A 199 6.90 6.64 7.08
N ARG A 200 7.49 6.80 5.90
CA ARG A 200 8.37 5.81 5.29
C ARG A 200 9.80 6.31 5.32
N VAL A 201 10.71 5.48 5.83
CA VAL A 201 12.15 5.74 5.82
C VAL A 201 12.72 5.35 4.46
N TYR A 202 13.29 6.32 3.75
CA TYR A 202 13.96 6.09 2.47
C TYR A 202 15.46 5.88 2.61
N SER A 203 16.07 6.46 3.63
CA SER A 203 17.51 6.30 3.91
C SER A 203 17.79 6.50 5.40
N GLY A 204 18.88 5.91 5.86
CA GLY A 204 19.37 6.08 7.21
C GLY A 204 18.50 5.47 8.29
N THR A 205 18.74 5.88 9.51
CA THR A 205 18.07 5.40 10.72
C THR A 205 17.65 6.56 11.61
N MET A 206 16.63 6.36 12.43
CA MET A 206 16.14 7.35 13.40
C MET A 206 15.83 6.67 14.73
N ASN A 207 16.31 7.27 15.82
CA ASN A 207 16.06 6.79 17.17
C ASN A 207 14.87 7.50 17.81
N SER A 208 14.12 6.80 18.63
CA SER A 208 13.14 7.38 19.53
C SER A 208 13.82 8.41 20.46
N GLY A 209 13.15 9.52 20.73
CA GLY A 209 13.67 10.61 21.56
C GLY A 209 14.68 11.55 20.87
N SER A 210 15.05 11.28 19.63
CA SER A 210 15.99 12.13 18.86
C SER A 210 15.31 13.36 18.26
N TYR A 211 16.13 14.23 17.68
CA TYR A 211 15.66 15.40 16.93
C TYR A 211 15.88 15.20 15.43
N VAL A 212 14.96 15.70 14.65
CA VAL A 212 15.00 15.68 13.18
C VAL A 212 14.57 17.05 12.64
N LEU A 213 14.88 17.30 11.37
CA LEU A 213 14.43 18.46 10.64
C LEU A 213 13.21 18.12 9.78
N ASN A 214 12.14 18.89 9.92
CA ASN A 214 11.11 18.95 8.87
C ASN A 214 11.64 19.92 7.79
N ALA A 215 12.23 19.37 6.74
CA ALA A 215 12.88 20.16 5.69
C ALA A 215 11.88 20.95 4.86
N THR A 216 10.66 20.45 4.67
CA THR A 216 9.61 21.12 3.91
C THR A 216 9.19 22.44 4.56
N LYS A 217 9.12 22.49 5.90
CA LYS A 217 8.72 23.66 6.67
C LYS A 217 9.89 24.37 7.35
N ASP A 218 11.08 23.84 7.22
CA ASP A 218 12.29 24.33 7.91
C ASP A 218 12.05 24.47 9.43
N LYS A 219 11.55 23.41 10.04
CA LYS A 219 11.26 23.35 11.48
C LYS A 219 11.92 22.14 12.12
N LYS A 220 12.51 22.35 13.28
CA LYS A 220 13.03 21.28 14.10
C LYS A 220 11.89 20.53 14.79
N GLU A 221 11.90 19.21 14.70
CA GLU A 221 10.92 18.33 15.32
C GLU A 221 11.60 17.40 16.32
N ARG A 222 10.93 17.11 17.42
CA ARG A 222 11.35 16.07 18.36
C ARG A 222 10.55 14.80 18.12
N VAL A 223 11.25 13.70 17.94
CA VAL A 223 10.65 12.36 17.89
C VAL A 223 10.36 11.92 19.32
N GLY A 224 9.11 11.90 19.72
CA GLY A 224 8.73 11.44 21.06
C GLY A 224 8.86 9.92 21.14
N ARG A 225 7.89 9.21 20.58
CA ARG A 225 7.87 7.75 20.48
C ARG A 225 7.72 7.33 19.04
N ILE A 226 8.27 6.16 18.71
CA ILE A 226 8.08 5.50 17.42
C ILE A 226 7.24 4.26 17.64
N LEU A 227 6.22 4.07 16.82
CA LEU A 227 5.29 2.97 16.91
C LEU A 227 5.27 2.16 15.60
N GLN A 228 5.30 0.85 15.72
CA GLN A 228 4.86 -0.04 14.67
C GLN A 228 3.37 -0.28 14.86
N MET A 229 2.59 0.00 13.82
CA MET A 229 1.14 -0.11 13.84
C MET A 229 0.70 -1.38 13.14
N HIS A 230 -0.22 -2.11 13.78
CA HIS A 230 -0.90 -3.26 13.20
C HIS A 230 -2.38 -3.17 13.54
N ALA A 231 -3.18 -2.68 12.59
CA ALA A 231 -4.56 -2.26 12.82
C ALA A 231 -4.63 -1.25 13.98
N ASN A 232 -5.31 -1.55 15.06
CA ASN A 232 -5.39 -0.73 16.28
C ASN A 232 -4.37 -1.11 17.37
N LYS A 233 -3.51 -2.10 17.10
CA LYS A 233 -2.43 -2.49 18.01
C LYS A 233 -1.19 -1.64 17.76
N ARG A 234 -0.50 -1.29 18.84
CA ARG A 234 0.71 -0.46 18.83
C ARG A 234 1.84 -1.22 19.49
N MET A 235 3.00 -1.19 18.89
CA MET A 235 4.23 -1.70 19.47
C MET A 235 5.28 -0.60 19.41
N GLU A 236 5.88 -0.28 20.55
CA GLU A 236 6.94 0.73 20.61
C GLU A 236 8.23 0.20 19.98
N LEU A 237 8.89 1.06 19.23
CA LEU A 237 10.19 0.81 18.61
C LEU A 237 11.20 1.82 19.15
N ASP A 238 12.39 1.35 19.46
CA ASP A 238 13.51 2.22 19.84
C ASP A 238 14.14 2.92 18.63
N LYS A 239 14.07 2.26 17.48
CA LYS A 239 14.75 2.70 16.26
C LYS A 239 14.02 2.21 15.02
N VAL A 240 14.06 2.99 13.96
CA VAL A 240 13.64 2.61 12.60
C VAL A 240 14.81 2.63 11.65
N TYR A 241 14.74 1.79 10.64
CA TYR A 241 15.77 1.55 9.65
C TYR A 241 15.29 1.92 8.24
N SER A 242 16.22 1.99 7.29
CA SER A 242 15.91 2.23 5.89
C SER A 242 14.91 1.21 5.34
N GLY A 243 13.85 1.70 4.70
CA GLY A 243 12.74 0.89 4.18
C GLY A 243 11.57 0.66 5.14
N ASP A 244 11.72 1.00 6.42
CA ASP A 244 10.66 0.84 7.41
C ASP A 244 9.49 1.81 7.18
N ILE A 245 8.32 1.35 7.59
CA ILE A 245 7.12 2.18 7.74
C ILE A 245 6.74 2.15 9.21
N ALA A 246 6.62 3.33 9.81
CA ALA A 246 6.27 3.47 11.22
C ALA A 246 5.42 4.73 11.46
N ALA A 247 4.99 4.93 12.69
CA ALA A 247 4.30 6.14 13.10
C ALA A 247 5.09 6.83 14.23
N ALA A 248 5.19 8.15 14.17
CA ALA A 248 5.81 8.97 15.21
C ALA A 248 4.76 9.75 16.00
N ILE A 249 4.99 9.84 17.30
CA ILE A 249 4.26 10.72 18.21
C ILE A 249 5.20 11.86 18.60
N GLY A 250 4.68 13.06 18.71
CA GLY A 250 5.42 14.22 19.20
C GLY A 250 5.73 15.28 18.15
N PHE A 251 5.49 15.02 16.89
CA PHE A 251 5.63 16.03 15.84
C PHE A 251 4.57 17.12 15.97
N LYS A 252 5.00 18.35 15.97
CA LYS A 252 4.12 19.53 16.12
C LYS A 252 3.75 20.15 14.78
N PHE A 253 4.69 20.21 13.86
CA PHE A 253 4.58 20.95 12.60
C PHE A 253 4.37 20.06 11.38
N THR A 254 4.73 18.79 11.47
CA THR A 254 4.69 17.85 10.34
C THR A 254 3.26 17.56 9.91
N THR A 255 3.02 17.71 8.61
CA THR A 255 1.77 17.38 7.93
C THR A 255 2.02 16.38 6.80
N THR A 256 0.95 15.87 6.17
CA THR A 256 1.06 14.93 5.07
C THR A 256 1.85 15.51 3.91
N GLY A 257 2.84 14.76 3.41
CA GLY A 257 3.70 15.19 2.32
C GLY A 257 5.02 15.85 2.75
N ASP A 258 5.20 16.11 4.05
CA ASP A 258 6.43 16.70 4.56
C ASP A 258 7.56 15.69 4.61
N THR A 259 8.78 16.16 4.34
CA THR A 259 10.01 15.40 4.52
C THR A 259 10.59 15.65 5.90
N ILE A 260 10.91 14.57 6.61
CA ILE A 260 11.69 14.60 7.84
C ILE A 260 13.07 13.98 7.60
N CYS A 261 14.13 14.62 8.06
CA CYS A 261 15.49 14.20 7.74
C CYS A 261 16.49 14.58 8.82
N ASP A 262 17.74 14.15 8.62
CA ASP A 262 18.87 14.57 9.43
C ASP A 262 19.10 16.09 9.31
N GLU A 263 19.28 16.77 10.43
CA GLU A 263 19.47 18.22 10.48
C GLU A 263 20.72 18.70 9.74
N GLN A 264 21.77 17.90 9.71
CA GLN A 264 23.04 18.24 9.08
C GLN A 264 23.09 17.92 7.59
N HIS A 265 22.16 17.11 7.11
CA HIS A 265 22.04 16.68 5.71
C HIS A 265 20.62 16.92 5.21
N PRO A 266 20.18 18.17 5.06
CA PRO A 266 18.81 18.48 4.65
C PRO A 266 18.51 17.96 3.25
N VAL A 267 17.31 17.40 3.09
CA VAL A 267 16.77 16.99 1.80
C VAL A 267 15.26 17.17 1.83
N ILE A 268 14.70 17.65 0.73
CA ILE A 268 13.26 17.66 0.47
C ILE A 268 13.02 16.62 -0.60
N LEU A 269 12.33 15.56 -0.24
CA LEU A 269 11.89 14.51 -1.16
C LEU A 269 10.74 15.04 -2.00
N GLU A 270 10.42 14.35 -3.09
CA GLU A 270 9.27 14.73 -3.93
C GLU A 270 8.02 14.89 -3.07
N SER A 271 7.40 16.06 -3.14
CA SER A 271 6.17 16.36 -2.40
C SER A 271 4.98 15.67 -3.05
N MET A 272 4.05 15.20 -2.22
CA MET A 272 2.78 14.68 -2.69
C MET A 272 1.90 15.83 -3.18
N GLU A 273 1.37 15.71 -4.39
CA GLU A 273 0.38 16.64 -4.91
C GLU A 273 -1.03 16.14 -4.58
N PHE A 274 -1.84 17.02 -4.01
CA PHE A 274 -3.23 16.73 -3.68
C PHE A 274 -4.15 17.57 -4.54
N PRO A 275 -5.28 17.01 -5.01
CA PRO A 275 -6.27 17.78 -5.74
C PRO A 275 -6.89 18.88 -4.86
N GLU A 276 -7.22 20.02 -5.47
CA GLU A 276 -7.94 21.08 -4.79
C GLU A 276 -9.40 20.67 -4.55
N PRO A 277 -9.99 21.10 -3.42
CA PRO A 277 -11.41 20.90 -3.16
C PRO A 277 -12.28 21.49 -4.26
N VAL A 278 -13.40 20.84 -4.57
CA VAL A 278 -14.28 21.24 -5.68
C VAL A 278 -15.66 21.72 -5.25
N ILE A 279 -16.07 21.44 -4.01
CA ILE A 279 -17.33 21.93 -3.45
C ILE A 279 -17.13 22.53 -2.06
N GLU A 280 -17.97 23.48 -1.71
CA GLU A 280 -17.99 24.14 -0.41
C GLU A 280 -19.40 24.10 0.19
N LEU A 281 -19.47 23.96 1.51
CA LEU A 281 -20.70 24.00 2.29
C LEU A 281 -20.48 24.81 3.56
N ALA A 282 -21.52 25.54 3.98
CA ALA A 282 -21.52 26.17 5.30
C ALA A 282 -21.81 25.12 6.38
N ILE A 283 -21.15 25.23 7.53
CA ILE A 283 -21.38 24.36 8.68
C ILE A 283 -21.53 25.16 9.94
N GLU A 284 -22.55 24.82 10.74
CA GLU A 284 -22.82 25.47 12.01
C GLU A 284 -23.03 24.43 13.11
N PRO A 285 -22.48 24.64 14.31
CA PRO A 285 -22.78 23.77 15.43
C PRO A 285 -24.23 23.94 15.87
N LYS A 286 -24.90 22.85 16.27
CA LYS A 286 -26.27 22.93 16.76
C LYS A 286 -26.43 23.69 18.09
N THR A 287 -25.32 23.81 18.84
CA THR A 287 -25.28 24.51 20.12
C THR A 287 -24.15 25.51 20.19
N LYS A 288 -24.32 26.63 20.92
CA LYS A 288 -23.25 27.63 21.12
C LYS A 288 -22.02 27.02 21.85
N ALA A 289 -22.22 26.05 22.73
CA ALA A 289 -21.12 25.36 23.38
C ALA A 289 -20.29 24.49 22.43
N GLY A 290 -20.85 24.12 21.28
CA GLY A 290 -20.16 23.34 20.24
C GLY A 290 -19.20 24.15 19.37
N GLN A 291 -19.22 25.49 19.41
CA GLN A 291 -18.42 26.32 18.49
C GLN A 291 -16.90 26.08 18.62
N GLY A 292 -16.38 26.04 19.84
CA GLY A 292 -14.95 25.75 20.06
C GLY A 292 -14.56 24.35 19.70
N LYS A 293 -15.41 23.38 20.04
CA LYS A 293 -15.19 21.97 19.68
C LYS A 293 -15.23 21.73 18.16
N LEU A 294 -16.12 22.43 17.46
CA LEU A 294 -16.19 22.36 16.00
C LEU A 294 -14.89 22.82 15.35
N GLY A 295 -14.35 23.96 15.77
CA GLY A 295 -13.10 24.50 15.25
C GLY A 295 -11.91 23.54 15.47
N GLU A 296 -11.78 22.99 16.67
CA GLU A 296 -10.72 22.01 16.97
C GLU A 296 -10.86 20.72 16.15
N ALA A 297 -12.10 20.21 16.03
CA ALA A 297 -12.36 19.00 15.28
C ALA A 297 -12.08 19.19 13.77
N LEU A 298 -12.50 20.32 13.20
CA LEU A 298 -12.23 20.64 11.80
C LEU A 298 -10.73 20.81 11.53
N ALA A 299 -9.99 21.42 12.46
CA ALA A 299 -8.53 21.55 12.34
C ALA A 299 -7.86 20.18 12.32
N LYS A 300 -8.26 19.25 13.18
CA LYS A 300 -7.74 17.87 13.20
C LYS A 300 -8.07 17.09 11.93
N LEU A 301 -9.30 17.22 11.43
CA LEU A 301 -9.69 16.57 10.18
C LEU A 301 -8.93 17.14 8.96
N ALA A 302 -8.66 18.44 8.95
CA ALA A 302 -7.84 19.07 7.90
C ALA A 302 -6.37 18.62 7.95
N GLU A 303 -5.82 18.35 9.14
CA GLU A 303 -4.48 17.78 9.27
C GLU A 303 -4.41 16.33 8.74
N GLU A 304 -5.47 15.54 8.91
CA GLU A 304 -5.55 14.18 8.43
C GLU A 304 -5.74 14.08 6.91
N ASP A 305 -6.53 14.98 6.35
CA ASP A 305 -6.95 14.93 4.94
C ASP A 305 -6.56 16.23 4.21
N PRO A 306 -5.51 16.19 3.39
CA PRO A 306 -5.05 17.36 2.65
C PRO A 306 -6.03 17.85 1.57
N THR A 307 -7.04 17.06 1.21
CA THR A 307 -8.11 17.44 0.26
C THR A 307 -9.31 18.09 0.94
N PHE A 308 -9.30 18.16 2.27
CA PHE A 308 -10.31 18.81 3.08
C PHE A 308 -9.78 20.12 3.63
N ARG A 309 -10.57 21.18 3.52
CA ARG A 309 -10.25 22.50 4.08
C ARG A 309 -11.42 23.05 4.88
N ALA A 310 -11.10 23.84 5.89
CA ALA A 310 -12.08 24.60 6.66
C ALA A 310 -11.57 26.02 6.89
N HIS A 311 -12.42 27.01 6.68
CA HIS A 311 -12.10 28.41 6.93
C HIS A 311 -13.35 29.19 7.39
N THR A 312 -13.14 30.35 7.96
CA THR A 312 -14.23 31.24 8.30
C THR A 312 -14.35 32.31 7.21
N ASP A 313 -15.53 32.44 6.63
CA ASP A 313 -15.84 33.48 5.70
C ASP A 313 -15.86 34.84 6.44
N GLN A 314 -15.06 35.79 5.98
CA GLN A 314 -14.90 37.08 6.64
C GLN A 314 -16.11 38.00 6.49
N GLU A 315 -16.92 37.82 5.43
CA GLU A 315 -18.10 38.64 5.18
C GLU A 315 -19.30 38.14 5.98
N THR A 316 -19.54 36.86 6.00
CA THR A 316 -20.70 36.24 6.64
C THR A 316 -20.45 35.79 8.06
N GLY A 317 -19.17 35.56 8.44
CA GLY A 317 -18.78 34.96 9.73
C GLY A 317 -19.08 33.46 9.82
N GLN A 318 -19.53 32.85 8.74
CA GLN A 318 -19.84 31.44 8.69
C GLN A 318 -18.56 30.56 8.58
N THR A 319 -18.60 29.38 9.16
CA THR A 319 -17.56 28.38 8.93
C THR A 319 -17.89 27.62 7.64
N ILE A 320 -16.95 27.63 6.71
CA ILE A 320 -17.05 26.93 5.42
C ILE A 320 -16.15 25.72 5.43
N ILE A 321 -16.67 24.59 4.98
CA ILE A 321 -15.91 23.36 4.73
C ILE A 321 -15.86 23.11 3.23
N ALA A 322 -14.70 22.69 2.75
CA ALA A 322 -14.44 22.41 1.34
C ALA A 322 -13.90 21.00 1.16
N GLY A 323 -14.37 20.29 0.16
CA GLY A 323 -13.99 18.91 -0.11
C GLY A 323 -14.17 18.49 -1.57
N MET A 324 -13.91 17.20 -1.84
CA MET A 324 -13.89 16.64 -3.19
C MET A 324 -15.27 16.27 -3.75
N GLY A 325 -16.33 16.36 -2.94
CA GLY A 325 -17.68 16.02 -3.34
C GLY A 325 -18.62 15.91 -2.15
N GLU A 326 -19.92 15.80 -2.40
CA GLU A 326 -20.95 15.69 -1.35
C GLU A 326 -20.68 14.53 -0.40
N LEU A 327 -20.41 13.34 -0.93
CA LEU A 327 -20.11 12.15 -0.11
C LEU A 327 -18.88 12.37 0.80
N HIS A 328 -17.86 13.06 0.31
CA HIS A 328 -16.68 13.38 1.10
C HIS A 328 -17.05 14.26 2.31
N LEU A 329 -17.82 15.32 2.07
CA LEU A 329 -18.25 16.23 3.14
C LEU A 329 -19.26 15.57 4.10
N ASP A 330 -20.15 14.70 3.61
CA ASP A 330 -21.07 13.92 4.44
C ASP A 330 -20.29 13.01 5.41
N ILE A 331 -19.22 12.35 4.93
CA ILE A 331 -18.33 11.54 5.79
C ILE A 331 -17.65 12.41 6.84
N ILE A 332 -17.18 13.59 6.49
CA ILE A 332 -16.58 14.54 7.45
C ILE A 332 -17.59 14.93 8.52
N VAL A 333 -18.80 15.25 8.16
CA VAL A 333 -19.88 15.61 9.10
C VAL A 333 -20.24 14.42 10.02
N ASP A 334 -20.33 13.23 9.47
CA ASP A 334 -20.56 12.02 10.23
C ASP A 334 -19.40 11.72 11.22
N ARG A 335 -18.16 11.93 10.81
CA ARG A 335 -16.99 11.83 11.70
C ARG A 335 -16.99 12.86 12.82
N LEU A 336 -17.43 14.11 12.55
CA LEU A 336 -17.62 15.14 13.60
C LEU A 336 -18.54 14.63 14.70
N LEU A 337 -19.65 14.00 14.32
CA LEU A 337 -20.61 13.45 15.29
C LEU A 337 -20.04 12.22 16.01
N ARG A 338 -19.53 11.24 15.28
CA ARG A 338 -19.12 9.94 15.85
C ARG A 338 -17.83 10.02 16.67
N GLU A 339 -16.82 10.69 16.12
CA GLU A 339 -15.48 10.72 16.72
C GLU A 339 -15.30 11.90 17.67
N PHE A 340 -15.78 13.06 17.32
CA PHE A 340 -15.59 14.32 18.09
C PHE A 340 -16.79 14.73 18.95
N LYS A 341 -17.91 14.03 18.83
CA LYS A 341 -19.15 14.34 19.55
C LYS A 341 -19.64 15.77 19.31
N VAL A 342 -19.48 16.28 18.11
CA VAL A 342 -19.96 17.58 17.66
C VAL A 342 -21.12 17.39 16.70
N GLU A 343 -22.29 17.88 17.09
CA GLU A 343 -23.45 17.94 16.21
C GLU A 343 -23.43 19.24 15.41
N ALA A 344 -23.57 19.17 14.10
CA ALA A 344 -23.57 20.31 13.21
C ALA A 344 -24.69 20.23 12.18
N ASN A 345 -25.19 21.40 11.76
CA ASN A 345 -26.04 21.55 10.60
C ASN A 345 -25.20 21.97 9.41
N VAL A 346 -25.55 21.45 8.24
CA VAL A 346 -24.90 21.75 6.97
C VAL A 346 -25.93 22.32 6.04
N GLY A 347 -25.56 23.44 5.36
CA GLY A 347 -26.47 24.11 4.45
C GLY A 347 -25.77 24.92 3.37
#